data_21db759136815a4aa5ba2a11e2522bbd
#
_entry.id   21db759136815a4aa5ba2a11e2522bbd
#
_cell.length_a   1.000
_cell.length_b   1.000
_cell.length_c   1.000
_cell.angle_alpha   90.00
_cell.angle_beta   90.00
_cell.angle_gamma   90.00
#
_symmetry.space_group_name_H-M   'P 1'
#
loop_
_entity.id
_entity.type
_entity.pdbx_description
1 polymer ?
#
loop_
_entity_poly.entity_id
_entity_poly.type
_entity_poly.pdbx_seq_one_letter_code
_entity_poly.pdbx_strand_id
1 'polypeptide(L)'
;MEEYVIKNQKKLRLGITTGTCSAAAAQAAAMQLLLGVESHGVTLRTPKGMTVSVPVYLLESDSRKASYKVVKDSGDDPDVTNGTDVCVTVEFVKQCVREQADGSAELDGSVESCIRSNSHGSQDSSCSFTSESFPYLTLDGGIGIGRVTKEGLEQAVGQAAINRVPRQMIFAAVADVCEKANVSEPLHITVWMPEGEALAKRTFNPKLGIEGGLSVLGTSGILEP
;
A
#
# COMPACT_ATOMS: atom_id res chain seq x y z
N MET A 1 -13.74 -7.69 16.93
CA MET A 1 -13.58 -7.71 18.42
C MET A 1 -13.04 -6.35 18.78
N GLU A 2 -13.75 -5.60 19.60
CA GLU A 2 -13.25 -4.31 20.07
C GLU A 2 -12.20 -4.55 21.14
N GLU A 3 -10.95 -4.24 20.84
CA GLU A 3 -9.85 -4.37 21.79
C GLU A 3 -9.58 -3.03 22.48
N TYR A 4 -9.28 -3.10 23.76
CA TYR A 4 -9.12 -1.94 24.63
C TYR A 4 -7.82 -2.02 25.40
N VAL A 5 -7.28 -0.86 25.72
CA VAL A 5 -6.20 -0.70 26.69
C VAL A 5 -6.71 0.13 27.87
N ILE A 6 -6.23 -0.20 29.08
CA ILE A 6 -6.53 0.61 30.28
C ILE A 6 -5.36 1.56 30.52
N LYS A 7 -5.62 2.87 30.39
CA LYS A 7 -4.63 3.92 30.61
C LYS A 7 -5.24 5.00 31.51
N ASN A 8 -4.55 5.35 32.56
CA ASN A 8 -5.05 6.34 33.56
C ASN A 8 -6.48 6.05 34.04
N GLN A 9 -6.79 4.78 34.34
CA GLN A 9 -8.12 4.29 34.77
C GLN A 9 -9.24 4.45 33.73
N LYS A 10 -8.91 4.81 32.49
CA LYS A 10 -9.85 4.88 31.39
C LYS A 10 -9.66 3.68 30.47
N LYS A 11 -10.78 3.11 30.04
CA LYS A 11 -10.83 2.07 29.00
C LYS A 11 -10.83 2.78 27.64
N LEU A 12 -9.74 2.64 26.88
CA LEU A 12 -9.54 3.29 25.58
C LEU A 12 -9.52 2.25 24.48
N ARG A 13 -10.24 2.50 23.40
CA ARG A 13 -10.35 1.62 22.24
C ARG A 13 -9.10 1.72 21.36
N LEU A 14 -8.54 0.57 21.00
CA LEU A 14 -7.43 0.49 20.06
C LEU A 14 -7.90 0.82 18.64
N GLY A 15 -7.02 1.42 17.86
CA GLY A 15 -7.20 1.66 16.44
C GLY A 15 -6.23 0.86 15.59
N ILE A 16 -6.37 0.98 14.27
CA ILE A 16 -5.45 0.36 13.29
C ILE A 16 -4.62 1.44 12.58
N THR A 17 -3.38 1.09 12.27
CA THR A 17 -2.47 2.00 11.57
C THR A 17 -2.80 2.09 10.07
N THR A 18 -2.34 3.14 9.41
CA THR A 18 -2.42 3.28 7.94
C THR A 18 -1.76 2.09 7.24
N GLY A 19 -0.65 1.56 7.79
CA GLY A 19 0.00 0.35 7.25
C GLY A 19 -0.89 -0.88 7.29
N THR A 20 -1.65 -1.08 8.38
CA THR A 20 -2.62 -2.19 8.50
C THR A 20 -3.78 -2.02 7.53
N CYS A 21 -4.31 -0.80 7.38
CA CYS A 21 -5.34 -0.49 6.39
C CYS A 21 -4.85 -0.81 4.97
N SER A 22 -3.63 -0.37 4.63
CA SER A 22 -3.03 -0.62 3.31
C SER A 22 -2.83 -2.12 3.04
N ALA A 23 -2.35 -2.88 4.04
CA ALA A 23 -2.17 -4.32 3.88
C ALA A 23 -3.51 -5.06 3.68
N ALA A 24 -4.56 -4.67 4.43
CA ALA A 24 -5.89 -5.26 4.27
C ALA A 24 -6.50 -4.95 2.89
N ALA A 25 -6.41 -3.70 2.43
CA ALA A 25 -6.88 -3.31 1.11
C ALA A 25 -6.09 -4.02 -0.01
N ALA A 26 -4.76 -4.17 0.14
CA ALA A 26 -3.90 -4.87 -0.81
C ALA A 26 -4.25 -6.37 -0.91
N GLN A 27 -4.48 -7.03 0.23
CA GLN A 27 -4.90 -8.43 0.25
C GLN A 27 -6.24 -8.62 -0.47
N ALA A 28 -7.23 -7.76 -0.17
CA ALA A 28 -8.54 -7.82 -0.82
C ALA A 28 -8.44 -7.57 -2.33
N ALA A 29 -7.64 -6.59 -2.76
CA ALA A 29 -7.41 -6.30 -4.17
C ALA A 29 -6.75 -7.48 -4.90
N ALA A 30 -5.74 -8.11 -4.28
CA ALA A 30 -5.11 -9.31 -4.83
C ALA A 30 -6.08 -10.50 -4.91
N MET A 31 -6.92 -10.73 -3.88
CA MET A 31 -7.94 -11.78 -3.90
C MET A 31 -8.95 -11.57 -5.03
N GLN A 32 -9.40 -10.35 -5.22
CA GLN A 32 -10.31 -10.01 -6.32
C GLN A 32 -9.65 -10.22 -7.67
N LEU A 33 -8.43 -9.71 -7.86
CA LEU A 33 -7.71 -9.77 -9.14
C LEU A 33 -7.32 -11.21 -9.53
N LEU A 34 -6.76 -11.98 -8.59
CA LEU A 34 -6.13 -13.27 -8.88
C LEU A 34 -7.08 -14.46 -8.69
N LEU A 35 -8.06 -14.35 -7.80
CA LEU A 35 -8.98 -15.44 -7.47
C LEU A 35 -10.43 -15.14 -7.86
N GLY A 36 -10.75 -13.91 -8.28
CA GLY A 36 -12.12 -13.47 -8.56
C GLY A 36 -13.03 -13.45 -7.33
N VAL A 37 -12.44 -13.35 -6.13
CA VAL A 37 -13.17 -13.40 -4.85
C VAL A 37 -13.34 -11.98 -4.31
N GLU A 38 -14.59 -11.49 -4.31
CA GLU A 38 -14.93 -10.24 -3.64
C GLU A 38 -14.92 -10.42 -2.11
N SER A 39 -14.20 -9.55 -1.43
CA SER A 39 -14.08 -9.56 0.03
C SER A 39 -14.74 -8.35 0.66
N HIS A 40 -15.48 -8.55 1.76
CA HIS A 40 -16.05 -7.48 2.58
C HIS A 40 -15.28 -7.28 3.90
N GLY A 41 -14.32 -8.13 4.17
CA GLY A 41 -13.45 -8.06 5.34
C GLY A 41 -12.23 -8.95 5.20
N VAL A 42 -11.11 -8.47 5.73
CA VAL A 42 -9.83 -9.18 5.72
C VAL A 42 -9.35 -9.35 7.16
N THR A 43 -8.85 -10.53 7.48
CA THR A 43 -8.24 -10.82 8.78
C THR A 43 -6.72 -10.86 8.62
N LEU A 44 -6.03 -9.98 9.36
CA LEU A 44 -4.58 -9.86 9.34
C LEU A 44 -3.97 -10.08 10.70
N ARG A 45 -2.77 -10.64 10.75
CA ARG A 45 -1.92 -10.63 11.93
C ARG A 45 -0.99 -9.43 11.87
N THR A 46 -1.10 -8.55 12.87
CA THR A 46 -0.25 -7.35 12.97
C THR A 46 1.16 -7.70 13.46
N PRO A 47 2.17 -6.83 13.24
CA PRO A 47 3.52 -7.02 13.79
C PRO A 47 3.54 -7.15 15.31
N LYS A 48 2.59 -6.55 16.02
CA LYS A 48 2.41 -6.72 17.47
C LYS A 48 1.89 -8.12 17.85
N GLY A 49 1.51 -8.95 16.86
CA GLY A 49 1.00 -10.30 17.07
C GLY A 49 -0.52 -10.38 17.29
N MET A 50 -1.22 -9.27 17.24
CA MET A 50 -2.68 -9.21 17.36
C MET A 50 -3.34 -9.57 16.02
N THR A 51 -4.45 -10.28 16.08
CA THR A 51 -5.28 -10.58 14.91
C THR A 51 -6.40 -9.57 14.82
N VAL A 52 -6.47 -8.83 13.71
CA VAL A 52 -7.49 -7.81 13.46
C VAL A 52 -8.33 -8.16 12.24
N SER A 53 -9.63 -7.93 12.33
CA SER A 53 -10.55 -8.04 11.20
C SER A 53 -10.89 -6.64 10.72
N VAL A 54 -10.57 -6.34 9.47
CA VAL A 54 -10.66 -5.02 8.86
C VAL A 54 -11.72 -5.05 7.77
N PRO A 55 -12.79 -4.24 7.84
CA PRO A 55 -13.74 -4.08 6.74
C PRO A 55 -13.04 -3.50 5.51
N VAL A 56 -13.33 -4.06 4.35
CA VAL A 56 -12.78 -3.61 3.06
C VAL A 56 -13.91 -3.39 2.06
N TYR A 57 -13.72 -2.47 1.13
CA TYR A 57 -14.74 -2.08 0.16
C TYR A 57 -14.14 -2.06 -1.24
N LEU A 58 -14.75 -2.77 -2.16
CA LEU A 58 -14.37 -2.75 -3.58
C LEU A 58 -14.64 -1.37 -4.17
N LEU A 59 -13.65 -0.84 -4.91
CA LEU A 59 -13.77 0.42 -5.66
C LEU A 59 -13.94 0.15 -7.16
N GLU A 60 -13.04 -0.65 -7.71
CA GLU A 60 -13.08 -1.05 -9.12
C GLU A 60 -12.38 -2.40 -9.30
N SER A 61 -12.75 -3.14 -10.33
CA SER A 61 -12.08 -4.37 -10.72
C SER A 61 -12.28 -4.64 -12.21
N ASP A 62 -11.22 -5.05 -12.88
CA ASP A 62 -11.24 -5.58 -14.24
C ASP A 62 -10.26 -6.77 -14.35
N SER A 63 -10.00 -7.25 -15.57
CA SER A 63 -9.11 -8.40 -15.80
C SER A 63 -7.64 -8.13 -15.52
N ARG A 64 -7.23 -6.88 -15.29
CA ARG A 64 -5.83 -6.49 -15.13
C ARG A 64 -5.54 -5.76 -13.83
N LYS A 65 -6.56 -5.21 -13.16
CA LYS A 65 -6.40 -4.49 -11.90
C LYS A 65 -7.61 -4.66 -11.00
N ALA A 66 -7.39 -4.52 -9.70
CA ALA A 66 -8.44 -4.37 -8.71
C ALA A 66 -8.02 -3.32 -7.67
N SER A 67 -8.99 -2.56 -7.18
CA SER A 67 -8.79 -1.51 -6.19
C SER A 67 -9.77 -1.67 -5.05
N TYR A 68 -9.26 -1.60 -3.83
CA TYR A 68 -10.03 -1.66 -2.59
C TYR A 68 -9.70 -0.50 -1.67
N LYS A 69 -10.63 -0.17 -0.78
CA LYS A 69 -10.39 0.80 0.29
C LYS A 69 -10.71 0.24 1.67
N VAL A 70 -10.09 0.85 2.66
CA VAL A 70 -10.41 0.73 4.08
C VAL A 70 -10.71 2.11 4.61
N VAL A 71 -11.81 2.27 5.35
CA VAL A 71 -12.06 3.47 6.13
C VAL A 71 -11.27 3.34 7.42
N LYS A 72 -10.27 4.20 7.62
CA LYS A 72 -9.35 4.08 8.75
C LYS A 72 -10.08 4.35 10.07
N ASP A 73 -9.97 3.41 11.00
CA ASP A 73 -10.45 3.53 12.37
C ASP A 73 -9.26 3.66 13.33
N SER A 74 -9.08 4.84 13.88
CA SER A 74 -7.99 5.15 14.80
C SER A 74 -8.32 4.84 16.27
N GLY A 75 -9.48 4.26 16.55
CA GLY A 75 -9.94 4.04 17.93
C GLY A 75 -10.14 5.36 18.67
N ASP A 76 -9.65 5.43 19.89
CA ASP A 76 -9.67 6.66 20.69
C ASP A 76 -8.39 7.50 20.54
N ASP A 77 -7.49 7.12 19.61
CA ASP A 77 -6.31 7.92 19.25
C ASP A 77 -6.72 9.15 18.44
N PRO A 78 -6.26 10.37 18.80
CA PRO A 78 -6.59 11.61 18.12
C PRO A 78 -5.85 11.81 16.79
N ASP A 79 -5.71 10.75 16.01
CA ASP A 79 -5.06 10.75 14.70
C ASP A 79 -5.88 11.55 13.66
N VAL A 80 -5.21 12.49 12.97
CA VAL A 80 -5.84 13.31 11.93
C VAL A 80 -6.35 12.52 10.73
N THR A 81 -5.90 11.27 10.57
CA THR A 81 -6.31 10.37 9.50
C THR A 81 -7.50 9.47 9.86
N ASN A 82 -8.09 9.66 11.05
CA ASN A 82 -9.28 8.91 11.43
C ASN A 82 -10.44 9.17 10.47
N GLY A 83 -11.11 8.10 10.02
CA GLY A 83 -12.24 8.16 9.10
C GLY A 83 -11.86 8.39 7.62
N THR A 84 -10.57 8.51 7.28
CA THR A 84 -10.15 8.70 5.90
C THR A 84 -10.07 7.39 5.12
N ASP A 85 -10.27 7.46 3.81
CA ASP A 85 -10.12 6.34 2.90
C ASP A 85 -8.63 6.05 2.65
N VAL A 86 -8.19 4.84 2.99
CA VAL A 86 -6.90 4.27 2.60
C VAL A 86 -7.15 3.27 1.48
N CYS A 87 -6.69 3.60 0.29
CA CYS A 87 -6.95 2.86 -0.93
C CYS A 87 -5.70 2.15 -1.43
N VAL A 88 -5.90 0.98 -2.02
CA VAL A 88 -4.82 0.22 -2.69
C VAL A 88 -5.33 -0.34 -4.00
N THR A 89 -4.52 -0.17 -5.04
CA THR A 89 -4.69 -0.81 -6.35
C THR A 89 -3.61 -1.86 -6.52
N VAL A 90 -3.99 -3.05 -6.96
CA VAL A 90 -3.07 -4.12 -7.40
C VAL A 90 -3.33 -4.36 -8.88
N GLU A 91 -2.28 -4.34 -9.69
CA GLU A 91 -2.39 -4.50 -11.13
C GLU A 91 -1.26 -5.34 -11.71
N PHE A 92 -1.54 -6.06 -12.80
CA PHE A 92 -0.52 -6.72 -13.59
C PHE A 92 0.34 -5.70 -14.32
N VAL A 93 1.66 -5.82 -14.18
CA VAL A 93 2.61 -4.99 -14.96
C VAL A 93 2.46 -5.33 -16.43
N LYS A 94 2.33 -4.31 -17.29
CA LYS A 94 2.29 -4.52 -18.75
C LYS A 94 3.66 -4.97 -19.20
N GLN A 95 3.73 -6.14 -19.84
CA GLN A 95 4.93 -6.56 -20.52
C GLN A 95 5.12 -5.72 -21.78
N CYS A 96 6.23 -4.99 -21.85
CA CYS A 96 6.62 -4.28 -23.06
C CYS A 96 7.26 -5.30 -24.01
N VAL A 97 6.59 -5.60 -25.11
CA VAL A 97 7.20 -6.32 -26.22
C VAL A 97 8.04 -5.30 -27.01
N ARG A 98 9.35 -5.46 -27.00
CA ARG A 98 10.21 -4.71 -27.93
C ARG A 98 10.20 -5.44 -29.27
N GLU A 99 9.62 -4.84 -30.28
CA GLU A 99 9.84 -5.26 -31.65
C GLU A 99 11.29 -4.89 -32.02
N GLN A 100 12.11 -5.88 -32.24
CA GLN A 100 13.44 -5.66 -32.82
C GLN A 100 13.28 -5.34 -34.31
N ALA A 101 14.22 -4.55 -34.85
CA ALA A 101 14.19 -4.12 -36.24
C ALA A 101 14.26 -5.29 -37.28
N ASP A 102 14.47 -6.51 -36.81
CA ASP A 102 14.51 -7.72 -37.62
C ASP A 102 13.20 -8.54 -37.62
N GLY A 103 12.15 -8.05 -36.91
CA GLY A 103 10.84 -8.69 -36.83
C GLY A 103 10.77 -9.84 -35.80
N SER A 104 11.80 -10.07 -34.99
CA SER A 104 11.75 -11.00 -33.85
C SER A 104 11.23 -10.30 -32.59
N ALA A 105 10.30 -10.90 -31.86
CA ALA A 105 9.80 -10.40 -30.58
C ALA A 105 10.54 -11.10 -29.44
N GLU A 106 11.38 -10.38 -28.69
CA GLU A 106 11.91 -10.86 -27.42
C GLU A 106 11.15 -10.24 -26.24
N LEU A 107 10.80 -11.09 -25.28
CA LEU A 107 10.23 -10.66 -23.99
C LEU A 107 11.36 -10.09 -23.15
N ASP A 108 11.39 -8.76 -22.99
CA ASP A 108 12.26 -8.13 -22.00
C ASP A 108 11.66 -8.35 -20.60
N GLY A 109 12.21 -9.32 -19.89
CA GLY A 109 11.78 -9.70 -18.53
C GLY A 109 12.14 -8.69 -17.43
N SER A 110 12.65 -7.48 -17.77
CA SER A 110 12.95 -6.48 -16.76
C SER A 110 11.71 -5.66 -16.41
N VAL A 111 11.26 -5.77 -15.17
CA VAL A 111 10.11 -5.02 -14.59
C VAL A 111 10.34 -3.50 -14.71
N GLU A 112 11.58 -3.05 -14.73
CA GLU A 112 11.95 -1.63 -14.77
C GLU A 112 11.57 -0.91 -16.09
N SER A 113 11.58 -1.60 -17.22
CA SER A 113 11.28 -0.97 -18.52
C SER A 113 9.78 -0.71 -18.75
N CYS A 114 8.91 -1.46 -18.07
CA CYS A 114 7.46 -1.41 -18.28
C CYS A 114 6.73 -0.36 -17.45
N ILE A 115 7.31 0.08 -16.32
CA ILE A 115 6.69 1.07 -15.42
C ILE A 115 6.70 2.48 -16.07
N ARG A 116 7.61 2.74 -17.01
CA ARG A 116 7.76 4.04 -17.66
C ARG A 116 6.63 4.47 -18.61
N SER A 117 5.82 3.53 -19.07
CA SER A 117 4.85 3.80 -20.15
C SER A 117 3.41 4.08 -19.70
N ASN A 118 3.09 3.97 -18.41
CA ASN A 118 1.70 3.99 -17.93
C ASN A 118 1.28 5.25 -17.14
N SER A 119 2.14 6.24 -16.96
CA SER A 119 1.79 7.45 -16.20
C SER A 119 1.76 8.68 -17.08
N HIS A 120 0.62 9.35 -17.13
CA HIS A 120 0.53 10.76 -17.49
C HIS A 120 1.18 11.58 -16.35
N GLY A 121 2.50 11.58 -16.31
CA GLY A 121 3.34 12.21 -15.31
C GLY A 121 4.59 11.37 -15.15
N SER A 122 5.76 11.92 -15.47
CA SER A 122 7.07 11.29 -15.39
C SER A 122 7.36 10.76 -13.98
N GLN A 123 6.96 9.51 -13.69
CA GLN A 123 7.43 8.77 -12.53
C GLN A 123 8.64 7.95 -12.94
N ASP A 124 9.77 8.33 -12.40
CA ASP A 124 11.03 7.62 -12.57
C ASP A 124 10.92 6.25 -11.89
N SER A 125 11.12 5.16 -12.62
CA SER A 125 11.03 3.78 -12.10
C SER A 125 12.03 3.49 -10.95
N SER A 126 12.98 4.38 -10.73
CA SER A 126 13.93 4.34 -9.60
C SER A 126 13.28 4.64 -8.24
N CYS A 127 12.03 5.11 -8.21
CA CYS A 127 11.35 5.56 -6.99
C CYS A 127 10.44 4.52 -6.33
N SER A 128 10.13 3.41 -7.03
CA SER A 128 9.31 2.32 -6.47
C SER A 128 10.13 1.38 -5.59
N PHE A 129 9.44 0.69 -4.67
CA PHE A 129 10.03 -0.37 -3.85
C PHE A 129 9.83 -1.72 -4.51
N THR A 130 10.88 -2.53 -4.56
CA THR A 130 10.80 -3.94 -4.95
C THR A 130 10.93 -4.81 -3.70
N SER A 131 10.14 -5.88 -3.60
CA SER A 131 10.24 -6.81 -2.49
C SER A 131 11.50 -7.66 -2.61
N GLU A 132 12.31 -7.73 -1.54
CA GLU A 132 13.49 -8.60 -1.50
C GLU A 132 13.11 -10.09 -1.55
N SER A 133 12.01 -10.47 -0.88
CA SER A 133 11.54 -11.86 -0.81
C SER A 133 10.66 -12.27 -1.99
N PHE A 134 10.03 -11.29 -2.66
CA PHE A 134 9.08 -11.50 -3.76
C PHE A 134 9.39 -10.52 -4.90
N PRO A 135 10.47 -10.73 -5.67
CA PRO A 135 10.98 -9.75 -6.63
C PRO A 135 10.01 -9.41 -7.77
N TYR A 136 8.94 -10.19 -7.94
CA TYR A 136 7.84 -9.90 -8.87
C TYR A 136 6.82 -8.89 -8.31
N LEU A 137 6.96 -8.45 -7.05
CA LEU A 137 6.09 -7.44 -6.45
C LEU A 137 6.80 -6.10 -6.34
N THR A 138 6.18 -5.06 -6.88
CA THR A 138 6.61 -3.66 -6.74
C THR A 138 5.55 -2.84 -6.03
N LEU A 139 5.97 -1.82 -5.29
CA LEU A 139 5.10 -0.96 -4.48
C LEU A 139 5.48 0.51 -4.66
N ASP A 140 4.50 1.37 -4.83
CA ASP A 140 4.68 2.81 -4.81
C ASP A 140 3.51 3.53 -4.12
N GLY A 141 3.68 4.84 -3.89
CA GLY A 141 2.65 5.74 -3.41
C GLY A 141 2.03 6.53 -4.56
N GLY A 142 0.70 6.53 -4.64
CA GLY A 142 -0.07 7.34 -5.55
C GLY A 142 -0.54 8.65 -4.92
N ILE A 143 -1.68 9.16 -5.39
CA ILE A 143 -2.29 10.42 -4.93
C ILE A 143 -2.41 10.44 -3.41
N GLY A 144 -2.00 11.55 -2.80
CA GLY A 144 -2.10 11.78 -1.37
C GLY A 144 -1.09 11.04 -0.50
N ILE A 145 -0.19 10.25 -1.08
CA ILE A 145 0.99 9.72 -0.40
C ILE A 145 2.17 10.64 -0.70
N GLY A 146 2.82 11.13 0.37
CA GLY A 146 3.92 12.05 0.24
C GLY A 146 5.18 11.42 -0.34
N ARG A 147 6.02 12.26 -0.95
CA ARG A 147 7.35 11.91 -1.43
C ARG A 147 8.41 12.49 -0.51
N VAL A 148 9.46 11.74 -0.28
CA VAL A 148 10.62 12.20 0.48
C VAL A 148 11.43 13.18 -0.35
N THR A 149 11.69 14.38 0.20
CA THR A 149 12.42 15.47 -0.46
C THR A 149 13.74 15.80 0.21
N LYS A 150 14.00 15.23 1.40
CA LYS A 150 15.22 15.48 2.19
C LYS A 150 15.85 14.17 2.64
N GLU A 151 17.16 14.16 2.73
CA GLU A 151 17.91 13.06 3.35
C GLU A 151 17.63 12.95 4.86
N GLY A 152 17.86 11.74 5.42
CA GLY A 152 17.73 11.48 6.85
C GLY A 152 16.47 10.70 7.23
N LEU A 153 15.58 10.38 6.28
CA LEU A 153 14.49 9.43 6.45
C LEU A 153 14.94 8.02 6.04
N GLU A 154 14.13 7.03 6.38
CA GLU A 154 14.38 5.62 5.99
C GLU A 154 14.32 5.42 4.46
N GLN A 155 13.47 6.19 3.79
CA GLN A 155 13.29 6.16 2.35
C GLN A 155 14.28 7.13 1.69
N ALA A 156 14.76 6.77 0.51
CA ALA A 156 15.56 7.66 -0.31
C ALA A 156 14.75 8.84 -0.85
N VAL A 157 15.44 9.93 -1.18
CA VAL A 157 14.81 11.10 -1.83
C VAL A 157 14.12 10.65 -3.12
N GLY A 158 12.89 11.11 -3.33
CA GLY A 158 12.03 10.74 -4.45
C GLY A 158 11.09 9.57 -4.17
N GLN A 159 11.41 8.70 -3.22
CA GLN A 159 10.56 7.56 -2.87
C GLN A 159 9.29 8.00 -2.12
N ALA A 160 8.25 7.17 -2.23
CA ALA A 160 7.03 7.37 -1.44
C ALA A 160 7.32 7.21 0.06
N ALA A 161 6.67 8.03 0.88
CA ALA A 161 6.81 7.99 2.33
C ALA A 161 6.06 6.78 2.94
N ILE A 162 6.43 5.57 2.52
CA ILE A 162 5.90 4.30 3.03
C ILE A 162 7.00 3.62 3.84
N ASN A 163 6.83 3.52 5.16
CA ASN A 163 7.84 2.95 6.04
C ASN A 163 8.01 1.44 5.83
N ARG A 164 9.16 0.90 6.26
CA ARG A 164 9.55 -0.49 6.04
C ARG A 164 8.51 -1.50 6.55
N VAL A 165 8.00 -1.34 7.76
CA VAL A 165 7.03 -2.30 8.32
C VAL A 165 5.73 -2.33 7.52
N PRO A 166 5.07 -1.20 7.19
CA PRO A 166 3.97 -1.17 6.23
C PRO A 166 4.29 -1.84 4.89
N ARG A 167 5.46 -1.57 4.30
CA ARG A 167 5.88 -2.21 3.03
C ARG A 167 5.92 -3.74 3.17
N GLN A 168 6.54 -4.24 4.25
CA GLN A 168 6.61 -5.68 4.53
C GLN A 168 5.21 -6.29 4.71
N MET A 169 4.31 -5.61 5.43
CA MET A 169 2.93 -6.06 5.62
C MET A 169 2.16 -6.14 4.29
N ILE A 170 2.29 -5.12 3.43
CA ILE A 170 1.64 -5.08 2.12
C ILE A 170 2.17 -6.20 1.22
N PHE A 171 3.49 -6.34 1.10
CA PHE A 171 4.10 -7.39 0.28
C PHE A 171 3.72 -8.80 0.77
N ALA A 172 3.77 -9.05 2.08
CA ALA A 172 3.40 -10.34 2.65
C ALA A 172 1.92 -10.67 2.39
N ALA A 173 1.03 -9.69 2.51
CA ALA A 173 -0.40 -9.86 2.28
C ALA A 173 -0.72 -10.20 0.82
N VAL A 174 -0.04 -9.58 -0.15
CA VAL A 174 -0.22 -9.87 -1.58
C VAL A 174 0.43 -11.20 -1.95
N ALA A 175 1.65 -11.47 -1.46
CA ALA A 175 2.38 -12.71 -1.72
C ALA A 175 1.61 -13.96 -1.25
N ASP A 176 0.97 -13.91 -0.07
CA ASP A 176 0.10 -15.00 0.42
C ASP A 176 -1.04 -15.33 -0.55
N VAL A 177 -1.61 -14.32 -1.21
CA VAL A 177 -2.63 -14.52 -2.24
C VAL A 177 -2.02 -15.06 -3.54
N CYS A 178 -0.86 -14.55 -3.96
CA CYS A 178 -0.15 -15.05 -5.13
C CYS A 178 0.19 -16.55 -5.01
N GLU A 179 0.67 -16.97 -3.82
CA GLU A 179 0.92 -18.39 -3.54
C GLU A 179 -0.35 -19.24 -3.66
N LYS A 180 -1.46 -18.79 -3.08
CA LYS A 180 -2.76 -19.49 -3.16
C LYS A 180 -3.30 -19.55 -4.58
N ALA A 181 -3.08 -18.53 -5.38
CA ALA A 181 -3.48 -18.45 -6.78
C ALA A 181 -2.50 -19.16 -7.73
N ASN A 182 -1.33 -19.57 -7.24
CA ASN A 182 -0.20 -20.09 -8.04
C ASN A 182 0.19 -19.12 -9.17
N VAL A 183 0.27 -17.83 -8.86
CA VAL A 183 0.62 -16.74 -9.78
C VAL A 183 1.96 -16.14 -9.37
N SER A 184 2.87 -16.00 -10.33
CA SER A 184 4.18 -15.35 -10.18
C SER A 184 4.41 -14.24 -11.21
N GLU A 185 3.35 -13.83 -11.91
CA GLU A 185 3.42 -12.68 -12.83
C GLU A 185 3.73 -11.40 -12.08
N PRO A 186 4.51 -10.47 -12.69
CA PRO A 186 4.82 -9.20 -12.06
C PRO A 186 3.57 -8.37 -11.76
N LEU A 187 3.46 -7.96 -10.49
CA LEU A 187 2.38 -7.10 -9.98
C LEU A 187 2.94 -5.79 -9.47
N HIS A 188 2.21 -4.72 -9.74
CA HIS A 188 2.43 -3.40 -9.17
C HIS A 188 1.34 -3.07 -8.15
N ILE A 189 1.75 -2.56 -6.99
CA ILE A 189 0.88 -2.18 -5.88
C ILE A 189 0.99 -0.67 -5.69
N THR A 190 -0.14 0.03 -5.73
CA THR A 190 -0.17 1.47 -5.48
C THR A 190 -1.03 1.77 -4.26
N VAL A 191 -0.45 2.38 -3.22
CA VAL A 191 -1.18 2.92 -2.07
C VAL A 191 -1.55 4.37 -2.35
N TRP A 192 -2.80 4.76 -2.13
CA TRP A 192 -3.24 6.13 -2.34
C TRP A 192 -4.34 6.54 -1.34
N MET A 193 -4.43 7.83 -1.06
CA MET A 193 -5.38 8.42 -0.11
C MET A 193 -5.96 9.70 -0.72
N PRO A 194 -7.22 9.73 -1.15
CA PRO A 194 -7.79 10.89 -1.87
C PRO A 194 -7.63 12.22 -1.13
N GLU A 195 -7.77 12.22 0.19
CA GLU A 195 -7.68 13.41 1.05
C GLU A 195 -6.26 13.66 1.59
N GLY A 196 -5.30 12.79 1.22
CA GLY A 196 -3.97 12.75 1.84
C GLY A 196 -3.18 14.05 1.72
N GLU A 197 -3.25 14.74 0.58
CA GLU A 197 -2.56 16.02 0.38
C GLU A 197 -3.13 17.12 1.30
N ALA A 198 -4.47 17.20 1.41
CA ALA A 198 -5.12 18.18 2.27
C ALA A 198 -4.83 17.94 3.75
N LEU A 199 -4.85 16.66 4.17
CA LEU A 199 -4.56 16.25 5.55
C LEU A 199 -3.08 16.43 5.92
N ALA A 200 -2.16 16.22 5.00
CA ALA A 200 -0.72 16.38 5.24
C ALA A 200 -0.36 17.78 5.74
N LYS A 201 -1.09 18.81 5.32
CA LYS A 201 -0.92 20.20 5.78
C LYS A 201 -1.16 20.35 7.29
N ARG A 202 -1.88 19.42 7.92
CA ARG A 202 -2.18 19.38 9.35
C ARG A 202 -1.23 18.47 10.14
N THR A 203 -0.23 17.90 9.48
CA THR A 203 0.76 16.98 10.08
C THR A 203 2.16 17.62 10.11
N PHE A 204 3.11 16.90 10.69
CA PHE A 204 4.52 17.29 10.67
C PHE A 204 5.26 16.90 9.38
N ASN A 205 4.60 16.21 8.42
CA ASN A 205 5.22 15.72 7.20
C ASN A 205 6.02 16.78 6.44
N PRO A 206 5.48 17.99 6.16
CA PRO A 206 6.25 19.02 5.45
C PRO A 206 7.54 19.44 6.17
N LYS A 207 7.53 19.47 7.52
CA LYS A 207 8.73 19.80 8.32
C LYS A 207 9.78 18.69 8.24
N LEU A 208 9.36 17.44 8.09
CA LEU A 208 10.22 16.27 7.95
C LEU A 208 10.76 16.10 6.52
N GLY A 209 10.34 16.91 5.57
CA GLY A 209 10.72 16.77 4.17
C GLY A 209 9.92 15.69 3.46
N ILE A 210 8.64 15.54 3.82
CA ILE A 210 7.66 14.71 3.11
C ILE A 210 6.63 15.64 2.50
N GLU A 211 6.58 15.71 1.17
CA GLU A 211 5.75 16.65 0.42
C GLU A 211 4.70 15.93 -0.43
N GLY A 212 3.60 16.60 -0.73
CA GLY A 212 2.53 16.11 -1.61
C GLY A 212 1.54 15.14 -0.98
N GLY A 213 1.72 14.76 0.32
CA GLY A 213 0.79 13.84 0.95
C GLY A 213 1.20 13.34 2.34
N LEU A 214 0.48 12.33 2.78
CA LEU A 214 0.70 11.65 4.06
C LEU A 214 1.80 10.58 3.94
N SER A 215 2.36 10.22 5.10
CA SER A 215 3.20 9.03 5.22
C SER A 215 2.39 7.81 5.65
N VAL A 216 2.74 6.64 5.13
CA VAL A 216 2.16 5.36 5.55
C VAL A 216 3.02 4.79 6.67
N LEU A 217 2.50 4.88 7.89
CA LEU A 217 3.18 4.52 9.13
C LEU A 217 2.50 3.31 9.80
N GLY A 218 3.18 2.75 10.80
CA GLY A 218 2.65 1.72 11.68
C GLY A 218 3.63 0.59 11.95
N THR A 219 4.48 0.74 12.97
CA THR A 219 5.45 -0.29 13.38
C THR A 219 4.81 -1.48 14.07
N SER A 220 3.75 -1.24 14.84
CA SER A 220 3.01 -2.28 15.58
C SER A 220 1.78 -2.81 14.84
N GLY A 221 1.30 -2.06 13.84
CA GLY A 221 0.03 -2.31 13.14
C GLY A 221 -1.21 -1.81 13.92
N ILE A 222 -1.04 -1.42 15.17
CA ILE A 222 -2.11 -0.99 16.10
C ILE A 222 -1.79 0.42 16.60
N LEU A 223 -2.82 1.24 16.74
CA LEU A 223 -2.77 2.54 17.42
C LEU A 223 -3.24 2.37 18.87
N GLU A 224 -2.41 2.86 19.79
CA GLU A 224 -2.70 2.88 21.23
C GLU A 224 -2.88 4.33 21.67
N PRO A 225 -4.09 4.75 22.08
CA PRO A 225 -4.38 6.09 22.58
C PRO A 225 -3.56 6.53 23.79
#